data_412b3016f151ebf43d48323e89369261
#
_entry.id   412b3016f151ebf43d48323e89369261
#
_cell.length_a   1.000
_cell.length_b   1.000
_cell.length_c   1.000
_cell.angle_alpha   90.00
_cell.angle_beta   90.00
_cell.angle_gamma   90.00
#
_symmetry.space_group_name_H-M   'P 1'
#
loop_
_entity.id
_entity.type
_entity.pdbx_description
1 polymer ?
#
loop_
_entity_poly.entity_id
_entity_poly.type
_entity_poly.pdbx_seq_one_letter_code
_entity_poly.pdbx_strand_id
1 'polypeptide(L)'
;MLFPVSPYIYIAMALFIIAGVTDFIDGYLARKYDAITDLGKILDPIADKLLVVISLIMFLGIKTGNDGRPWVSVILVAIIFAREIWIMGLRTVAAAKGVVVPASKTAKYKTAFQMIAIGFLFLSNYTFPFLFWDCYTVGNFLLAISTVLSIISAYDYSKRILSL
;
A
#
# COMPACT_ATOMS: atom_id res chain seq x y z
N MET A 1 23.10 16.09 0.27
CA MET A 1 21.78 16.02 0.95
C MET A 1 20.75 16.36 -0.11
N LEU A 2 20.02 15.37 -0.60
CA LEU A 2 19.08 15.56 -1.72
C LEU A 2 17.79 16.28 -1.31
N PHE A 3 17.38 16.21 -0.03
CA PHE A 3 16.13 16.81 0.45
C PHE A 3 16.22 17.23 1.92
N PRO A 4 15.64 18.36 2.33
CA PRO A 4 15.49 18.71 3.73
C PRO A 4 14.40 17.82 4.34
N VAL A 5 14.79 16.70 4.94
CA VAL A 5 13.83 15.80 5.58
C VAL A 5 13.61 16.26 7.00
N SER A 6 12.38 16.58 7.30
CA SER A 6 11.95 16.82 8.67
C SER A 6 12.17 15.56 9.53
N PRO A 7 12.64 15.69 10.78
CA PRO A 7 12.80 14.54 11.68
C PRO A 7 11.51 13.73 11.88
N TYR A 8 10.36 14.34 11.61
CA TYR A 8 9.05 13.67 11.68
C TYR A 8 8.88 12.50 10.68
N ILE A 9 9.68 12.46 9.59
CA ILE A 9 9.59 11.35 8.63
C ILE A 9 10.09 10.03 9.23
N TYR A 10 11.10 10.10 10.10
CA TYR A 10 11.61 8.92 10.81
C TYR A 10 10.61 8.41 11.84
N ILE A 11 9.88 9.32 12.50
CA ILE A 11 8.78 8.97 13.40
C ILE A 11 7.66 8.29 12.60
N ALA A 12 7.28 8.87 11.46
CA ALA A 12 6.27 8.27 10.58
C ALA A 12 6.70 6.90 10.05
N MET A 13 7.98 6.73 9.70
CA MET A 13 8.55 5.44 9.31
C MET A 13 8.45 4.41 10.44
N ALA A 14 8.83 4.80 11.65
CA ALA A 14 8.75 3.92 12.82
C ALA A 14 7.30 3.50 13.09
N LEU A 15 6.35 4.43 13.04
CA LEU A 15 4.92 4.15 13.19
C LEU A 15 4.40 3.22 12.09
N PHE A 16 4.82 3.43 10.84
CA PHE A 16 4.47 2.57 9.71
C PHE A 16 4.96 1.12 9.92
N ILE A 17 6.21 0.96 10.35
CA ILE A 17 6.81 -0.37 10.62
C ILE A 17 6.09 -1.04 11.79
N ILE A 18 5.89 -0.31 12.90
CA ILE A 18 5.20 -0.85 14.08
C ILE A 18 3.78 -1.29 13.70
N ALA A 19 3.02 -0.44 13.01
CA ALA A 19 1.67 -0.77 12.59
C ALA A 19 1.64 -2.01 11.68
N GLY A 20 2.52 -2.09 10.68
CA GLY A 20 2.58 -3.25 9.78
C GLY A 20 3.01 -4.54 10.48
N VAL A 21 3.94 -4.47 11.44
CA VAL A 21 4.36 -5.63 12.23
C VAL A 21 3.25 -6.07 13.18
N THR A 22 2.60 -5.14 13.85
CA THR A 22 1.49 -5.43 14.78
C THR A 22 0.35 -6.11 14.04
N ASP A 23 -0.07 -5.56 12.89
CA ASP A 23 -1.12 -6.15 12.04
C ASP A 23 -0.77 -7.59 11.60
N PHE A 24 0.49 -7.81 11.19
CA PHE A 24 0.95 -9.15 10.83
C PHE A 24 0.88 -10.13 12.01
N ILE A 25 1.31 -9.70 13.21
CA ILE A 25 1.29 -10.51 14.42
C ILE A 25 -0.16 -10.80 14.84
N ASP A 26 -1.02 -9.79 14.87
CA ASP A 26 -2.42 -9.93 15.26
C ASP A 26 -3.16 -10.89 14.32
N GLY A 27 -2.98 -10.74 13.02
CA GLY A 27 -3.54 -11.66 12.03
C GLY A 27 -2.99 -13.09 12.14
N TYR A 28 -1.72 -13.26 12.52
CA TYR A 28 -1.12 -14.57 12.78
C TYR A 28 -1.70 -15.22 14.04
N LEU A 29 -1.77 -14.47 15.15
CA LEU A 29 -2.29 -14.96 16.43
C LEU A 29 -3.77 -15.29 16.36
N ALA A 30 -4.58 -14.44 15.73
CA ALA A 30 -6.01 -14.66 15.54
C ALA A 30 -6.30 -15.97 14.80
N ARG A 31 -5.52 -16.27 13.76
CA ARG A 31 -5.63 -17.54 13.03
C ARG A 31 -5.14 -18.74 13.84
N LYS A 32 -4.06 -18.59 14.61
CA LYS A 32 -3.47 -19.68 15.40
C LYS A 32 -4.36 -20.11 16.57
N TYR A 33 -5.07 -19.16 17.18
CA TYR A 33 -5.91 -19.39 18.35
C TYR A 33 -7.40 -19.47 18.03
N ASP A 34 -7.76 -19.45 16.73
CA ASP A 34 -9.16 -19.45 16.26
C ASP A 34 -10.03 -18.36 16.91
N ALA A 35 -9.38 -17.23 17.26
CA ALA A 35 -9.97 -16.08 17.94
C ALA A 35 -10.40 -14.98 16.95
N ILE A 36 -10.95 -15.38 15.80
CA ILE A 36 -11.36 -14.45 14.75
C ILE A 36 -12.72 -13.86 15.10
N THR A 37 -12.76 -12.55 15.40
CA THR A 37 -14.00 -11.83 15.66
C THR A 37 -14.62 -11.29 14.37
N ASP A 38 -15.95 -11.15 14.34
CA ASP A 38 -16.63 -10.59 13.16
C ASP A 38 -16.25 -9.13 12.91
N LEU A 39 -15.98 -8.37 13.98
CA LEU A 39 -15.48 -7.00 13.88
C LEU A 39 -14.06 -6.98 13.28
N GLY A 40 -13.16 -7.88 13.69
CA GLY A 40 -11.83 -8.01 13.14
C GLY A 40 -11.85 -8.29 11.64
N LYS A 41 -12.69 -9.21 11.18
CA LYS A 41 -12.86 -9.53 9.74
C LYS A 41 -13.18 -8.31 8.88
N ILE A 42 -13.86 -7.30 9.46
CA ILE A 42 -14.24 -6.06 8.77
C ILE A 42 -13.15 -5.01 8.90
N LEU A 43 -12.54 -4.87 10.09
CA LEU A 43 -11.57 -3.81 10.38
C LEU A 43 -10.19 -4.09 9.78
N ASP A 44 -9.70 -5.34 9.77
CA ASP A 44 -8.39 -5.69 9.25
C ASP A 44 -8.17 -5.22 7.79
N PRO A 45 -9.10 -5.53 6.85
CA PRO A 45 -8.92 -5.06 5.47
C PRO A 45 -9.00 -3.54 5.31
N ILE A 46 -9.59 -2.84 6.26
CA ILE A 46 -9.67 -1.37 6.26
C ILE A 46 -8.36 -0.78 6.80
N ALA A 47 -7.88 -1.30 7.94
CA ALA A 47 -6.65 -0.84 8.59
C ALA A 47 -5.43 -0.95 7.68
N ASP A 48 -5.24 -2.11 7.04
CA ASP A 48 -4.20 -2.35 6.03
C ASP A 48 -4.15 -1.27 4.95
N LYS A 49 -5.32 -0.93 4.42
CA LYS A 49 -5.43 0.07 3.35
C LYS A 49 -5.21 1.48 3.84
N LEU A 50 -5.71 1.80 5.04
CA LEU A 50 -5.50 3.11 5.64
C LEU A 50 -4.02 3.39 5.87
N LEU A 51 -3.26 2.41 6.36
CA LEU A 51 -1.83 2.55 6.58
C LEU A 51 -1.09 2.95 5.30
N VAL A 52 -1.37 2.26 4.19
CA VAL A 52 -0.77 2.55 2.88
C VAL A 52 -1.22 3.90 2.35
N VAL A 53 -2.51 4.18 2.36
CA VAL A 53 -3.09 5.42 1.82
C VAL A 53 -2.61 6.65 2.58
N ILE A 54 -2.58 6.61 3.91
CA ILE A 54 -2.09 7.70 4.74
C ILE A 54 -0.61 7.97 4.46
N SER A 55 0.22 6.93 4.33
CA SER A 55 1.64 7.08 3.97
C SER A 55 1.82 7.74 2.61
N LEU A 56 1.05 7.33 1.61
CA LEU A 56 1.12 7.92 0.26
C LEU A 56 0.64 9.38 0.25
N ILE A 57 -0.43 9.71 0.98
CA ILE A 57 -0.92 11.09 1.13
C ILE A 57 0.14 11.96 1.82
N MET A 58 0.80 11.44 2.85
CA MET A 58 1.90 12.14 3.51
C MET A 58 3.02 12.49 2.52
N PHE A 59 3.41 11.55 1.65
CA PHE A 59 4.43 11.81 0.62
C PHE A 59 3.99 12.81 -0.44
N LEU A 60 2.70 12.99 -0.70
CA LEU A 60 2.21 14.07 -1.55
C LEU A 60 2.45 15.47 -0.92
N GLY A 61 2.40 15.56 0.40
CA GLY A 61 2.67 16.81 1.13
C GLY A 61 4.14 17.18 1.20
N ILE A 62 5.07 16.23 0.97
CA ILE A 62 6.50 16.47 0.99
C ILE A 62 6.96 16.88 -0.41
N LYS A 63 7.63 18.03 -0.51
CA LYS A 63 8.14 18.56 -1.78
C LYS A 63 9.60 18.20 -1.98
N THR A 64 9.96 17.85 -3.21
CA THR A 64 11.36 17.72 -3.62
C THR A 64 12.00 19.10 -3.68
N GLY A 65 13.17 19.26 -3.08
CA GLY A 65 14.04 20.43 -3.05
C GLY A 65 13.66 21.62 -3.93
N ASN A 66 14.39 21.84 -5.04
CA ASN A 66 14.25 23.03 -5.88
C ASN A 66 13.02 23.05 -6.81
N ASP A 67 12.45 21.89 -7.12
CA ASP A 67 11.39 21.78 -8.15
C ASP A 67 9.97 21.90 -7.57
N GLY A 68 9.82 21.89 -6.27
CA GLY A 68 8.53 21.99 -5.59
C GLY A 68 7.55 20.85 -5.92
N ARG A 69 8.02 19.78 -6.59
CA ARG A 69 7.19 18.61 -6.95
C ARG A 69 6.96 17.72 -5.72
N PRO A 70 5.80 17.06 -5.61
CA PRO A 70 5.58 16.10 -4.54
C PRO A 70 6.50 14.88 -4.72
N TRP A 71 6.86 14.23 -3.61
CA TRP A 71 7.72 13.04 -3.61
C TRP A 71 7.16 11.88 -4.42
N VAL A 72 5.84 11.80 -4.49
CA VAL A 72 5.13 10.76 -5.24
C VAL A 72 4.19 11.43 -6.23
N SER A 73 4.01 10.81 -7.38
CA SER A 73 3.05 11.32 -8.37
C SER A 73 1.62 11.25 -7.82
N VAL A 74 0.91 12.38 -7.85
CA VAL A 74 -0.51 12.49 -7.48
C VAL A 74 -1.35 11.49 -8.28
N ILE A 75 -1.02 11.30 -9.58
CA ILE A 75 -1.74 10.37 -10.46
C ILE A 75 -1.60 8.93 -9.97
N LEU A 76 -0.38 8.50 -9.59
CA LEU A 76 -0.17 7.14 -9.07
C LEU A 76 -0.97 6.90 -7.79
N VAL A 77 -0.94 7.88 -6.86
CA VAL A 77 -1.69 7.78 -5.60
C VAL A 77 -3.19 7.73 -5.86
N ALA A 78 -3.71 8.56 -6.77
CA ALA A 78 -5.12 8.58 -7.12
C ALA A 78 -5.58 7.24 -7.73
N ILE A 79 -4.78 6.66 -8.64
CA ILE A 79 -5.08 5.34 -9.24
C ILE A 79 -5.10 4.25 -8.17
N ILE A 80 -4.09 4.22 -7.30
CA ILE A 80 -4.02 3.24 -6.21
C ILE A 80 -5.25 3.36 -5.32
N PHE A 81 -5.60 4.57 -4.89
CA PHE A 81 -6.73 4.82 -4.00
C PHE A 81 -8.07 4.45 -4.64
N ALA A 82 -8.32 4.92 -5.88
CA ALA A 82 -9.54 4.61 -6.61
C ALA A 82 -9.73 3.09 -6.78
N ARG A 83 -8.63 2.38 -7.09
CA ARG A 83 -8.65 0.93 -7.22
C ARG A 83 -8.95 0.23 -5.89
N GLU A 84 -8.41 0.67 -4.78
CA GLU A 84 -8.68 0.07 -3.47
C GLU A 84 -10.18 0.18 -3.13
N ILE A 85 -10.77 1.36 -3.34
CA ILE A 85 -12.20 1.59 -3.13
C ILE A 85 -13.04 0.71 -4.07
N TRP A 86 -12.67 0.66 -5.36
CA TRP A 86 -13.39 -0.13 -6.35
C TRP A 86 -13.45 -1.61 -5.96
N ILE A 87 -12.30 -2.21 -5.63
CA ILE A 87 -12.25 -3.62 -5.26
C ILE A 87 -12.95 -3.89 -3.93
N MET A 88 -12.88 -2.96 -2.98
CA MET A 88 -13.60 -3.09 -1.71
C MET A 88 -15.12 -3.10 -1.96
N GLY A 89 -15.62 -2.20 -2.81
CA GLY A 89 -17.02 -2.19 -3.21
C GLY A 89 -17.46 -3.49 -3.89
N LEU A 90 -16.68 -3.99 -4.84
CA LEU A 90 -16.97 -5.26 -5.50
C LEU A 90 -16.99 -6.45 -4.53
N ARG A 91 -16.08 -6.48 -3.55
CA ARG A 91 -16.09 -7.52 -2.51
C ARG A 91 -17.34 -7.47 -1.66
N THR A 92 -17.78 -6.28 -1.27
CA THR A 92 -19.03 -6.10 -0.50
C THR A 92 -20.24 -6.59 -1.29
N VAL A 93 -20.32 -6.28 -2.58
CA VAL A 93 -21.40 -6.76 -3.46
C VAL A 93 -21.36 -8.29 -3.61
N ALA A 94 -20.19 -8.88 -3.82
CA ALA A 94 -20.03 -10.33 -3.92
C ALA A 94 -20.45 -11.04 -2.61
N ALA A 95 -20.03 -10.51 -1.47
CA ALA A 95 -20.37 -11.03 -0.15
C ALA A 95 -21.89 -10.97 0.10
N ALA A 96 -22.56 -9.89 -0.30
CA ALA A 96 -24.02 -9.76 -0.22
C ALA A 96 -24.76 -10.80 -1.08
N LYS A 97 -24.12 -11.29 -2.15
CA LYS A 97 -24.64 -12.41 -2.98
C LYS A 97 -24.22 -13.78 -2.46
N GLY A 98 -23.56 -13.87 -1.30
CA GLY A 98 -23.04 -15.13 -0.73
C GLY A 98 -21.81 -15.68 -1.46
N VAL A 99 -21.17 -14.91 -2.34
CA VAL A 99 -20.02 -15.35 -3.13
C VAL A 99 -18.72 -14.81 -2.54
N VAL A 100 -17.81 -15.72 -2.16
CA VAL A 100 -16.47 -15.37 -1.68
C VAL A 100 -15.46 -15.58 -2.80
N VAL A 101 -14.96 -14.49 -3.36
CA VAL A 101 -13.91 -14.51 -4.39
C VAL A 101 -12.54 -14.35 -3.74
N PRO A 102 -11.65 -15.38 -3.78
CA PRO A 102 -10.32 -15.30 -3.19
C PRO A 102 -9.44 -14.29 -3.91
N ALA A 103 -8.49 -13.70 -3.17
CA ALA A 103 -7.51 -12.79 -3.73
C ALA A 103 -6.60 -13.51 -4.75
N SER A 104 -6.35 -12.87 -5.89
CA SER A 104 -5.44 -13.38 -6.91
C SER A 104 -3.98 -13.33 -6.42
N LYS A 105 -3.10 -14.16 -7.00
CA LYS A 105 -1.64 -14.09 -6.74
C LYS A 105 -1.09 -12.70 -7.04
N THR A 106 -1.54 -12.08 -8.14
CA THR A 106 -1.17 -10.72 -8.55
C THR A 106 -1.49 -9.68 -7.48
N ALA A 107 -2.62 -9.84 -6.77
CA ALA A 107 -2.99 -8.94 -5.67
C ALA A 107 -2.02 -9.03 -4.47
N LYS A 108 -1.45 -10.20 -4.20
CA LYS A 108 -0.43 -10.38 -3.14
C LYS A 108 0.88 -9.69 -3.52
N TYR A 109 1.36 -9.90 -4.74
CA TYR A 109 2.58 -9.23 -5.24
C TYR A 109 2.44 -7.72 -5.24
N LYS A 110 1.29 -7.19 -5.72
CA LYS A 110 1.01 -5.76 -5.68
C LYS A 110 1.21 -5.17 -4.28
N THR A 111 0.64 -5.79 -3.24
CA THR A 111 0.74 -5.30 -1.86
C THR A 111 2.18 -5.36 -1.36
N ALA A 112 2.92 -6.45 -1.64
CA ALA A 112 4.32 -6.56 -1.27
C ALA A 112 5.18 -5.46 -1.91
N PHE A 113 5.05 -5.24 -3.23
CA PHE A 113 5.75 -4.15 -3.92
C PHE A 113 5.40 -2.78 -3.37
N GLN A 114 4.15 -2.56 -3.01
CA GLN A 114 3.67 -1.29 -2.46
C GLN A 114 4.26 -1.01 -1.07
N MET A 115 4.29 -1.99 -0.19
CA MET A 115 4.90 -1.87 1.14
C MET A 115 6.41 -1.63 1.05
N ILE A 116 7.11 -2.35 0.17
CA ILE A 116 8.53 -2.16 -0.08
C ILE A 116 8.80 -0.76 -0.65
N ALA A 117 7.99 -0.32 -1.62
CA ALA A 117 8.10 1.02 -2.20
C ALA A 117 7.97 2.13 -1.16
N ILE A 118 6.99 2.02 -0.25
CA ILE A 118 6.79 2.96 0.86
C ILE A 118 8.01 2.96 1.79
N GLY A 119 8.57 1.79 2.11
CA GLY A 119 9.79 1.66 2.90
C GLY A 119 10.97 2.41 2.26
N PHE A 120 11.19 2.26 0.96
CA PHE A 120 12.23 3.00 0.22
C PHE A 120 11.96 4.51 0.19
N LEU A 121 10.72 4.93 0.07
CA LEU A 121 10.35 6.34 0.10
C LEU A 121 10.62 6.98 1.47
N PHE A 122 10.41 6.29 2.57
CA PHE A 122 10.82 6.75 3.90
C PHE A 122 12.33 6.93 4.02
N LEU A 123 13.12 6.11 3.31
CA LEU A 123 14.58 6.15 3.26
C LEU A 123 15.13 7.01 2.13
N SER A 124 14.33 7.87 1.52
CA SER A 124 14.66 8.63 0.29
C SER A 124 15.94 9.46 0.35
N ASN A 125 16.41 9.85 1.55
CA ASN A 125 17.68 10.57 1.73
C ASN A 125 18.92 9.68 1.70
N TYR A 126 18.75 8.37 1.68
CA TYR A 126 19.86 7.43 1.62
C TYR A 126 20.09 6.99 0.18
N THR A 127 21.35 6.99 -0.23
CA THR A 127 21.83 6.34 -1.44
C THR A 127 22.50 5.03 -1.05
N PHE A 128 22.09 3.94 -1.68
CA PHE A 128 22.80 2.68 -1.50
C PHE A 128 24.11 2.72 -2.31
N PRO A 129 25.28 2.63 -1.68
CA PRO A 129 26.56 2.69 -2.39
C PRO A 129 26.73 1.57 -3.42
N PHE A 130 25.99 0.48 -3.29
CA PHE A 130 26.05 -0.68 -4.21
C PHE A 130 25.11 -0.58 -5.42
N LEU A 131 24.07 0.28 -5.37
CA LEU A 131 23.00 0.29 -6.39
C LEU A 131 23.06 1.50 -7.31
N PHE A 132 23.99 2.38 -7.35
CA PHE A 132 24.02 3.62 -8.18
C PHE A 132 22.70 4.42 -8.23
N TRP A 133 21.65 3.97 -7.51
CA TRP A 133 20.31 4.53 -7.48
C TRP A 133 19.97 4.96 -6.07
N ASP A 134 19.35 6.12 -5.95
CA ASP A 134 18.86 6.65 -4.68
C ASP A 134 17.54 5.95 -4.28
N CYS A 135 17.31 5.83 -2.98
CA CYS A 135 16.10 5.19 -2.45
C CYS A 135 14.81 5.81 -2.97
N TYR A 136 14.84 7.11 -3.25
CA TYR A 136 13.73 7.84 -3.84
C TYR A 136 13.34 7.29 -5.23
N THR A 137 14.31 7.13 -6.11
CA THR A 137 14.09 6.59 -7.47
C THR A 137 13.60 5.14 -7.42
N VAL A 138 14.23 4.31 -6.59
CA VAL A 138 13.81 2.92 -6.39
C VAL A 138 12.39 2.84 -5.84
N GLY A 139 12.06 3.66 -4.84
CA GLY A 139 10.73 3.71 -4.24
C GLY A 139 9.63 4.08 -5.25
N ASN A 140 9.86 5.14 -6.05
CA ASN A 140 8.92 5.56 -7.08
C ASN A 140 8.77 4.51 -8.21
N PHE A 141 9.86 3.87 -8.61
CA PHE A 141 9.84 2.80 -9.61
C PHE A 141 9.03 1.59 -9.13
N LEU A 142 9.27 1.13 -7.90
CA LEU A 142 8.49 0.04 -7.29
C LEU A 142 7.01 0.41 -7.12
N LEU A 143 6.72 1.66 -6.78
CA LEU A 143 5.35 2.14 -6.68
C LEU A 143 4.65 2.14 -8.04
N ALA A 144 5.34 2.53 -9.11
CA ALA A 144 4.80 2.45 -10.47
C ALA A 144 4.50 1.00 -10.88
N ILE A 145 5.42 0.06 -10.62
CA ILE A 145 5.19 -1.38 -10.83
C ILE A 145 3.97 -1.86 -10.04
N SER A 146 3.89 -1.52 -8.76
CA SER A 146 2.75 -1.86 -7.90
C SER A 146 1.44 -1.32 -8.47
N THR A 147 1.45 -0.11 -9.02
CA THR A 147 0.26 0.51 -9.64
C THR A 147 -0.19 -0.27 -10.87
N VAL A 148 0.73 -0.68 -11.74
CA VAL A 148 0.42 -1.51 -12.92
C VAL A 148 -0.17 -2.86 -12.49
N LEU A 149 0.47 -3.55 -11.56
CA LEU A 149 -0.04 -4.81 -10.99
C LEU A 149 -1.42 -4.63 -10.34
N SER A 150 -1.64 -3.47 -9.73
CA SER A 150 -2.91 -3.09 -9.11
C SER A 150 -4.03 -3.00 -10.14
N ILE A 151 -3.78 -2.37 -11.28
CA ILE A 151 -4.76 -2.24 -12.39
C ILE A 151 -5.07 -3.63 -12.98
N ILE A 152 -4.04 -4.42 -13.30
CA ILE A 152 -4.22 -5.77 -13.85
C ILE A 152 -5.06 -6.63 -12.91
N SER A 153 -4.69 -6.64 -11.61
CA SER A 153 -5.44 -7.39 -10.60
C SER A 153 -6.89 -6.91 -10.44
N ALA A 154 -7.14 -5.59 -10.59
CA ALA A 154 -8.49 -5.04 -10.52
C ALA A 154 -9.33 -5.47 -11.72
N TYR A 155 -8.75 -5.44 -12.92
CA TYR A 155 -9.43 -5.90 -14.12
C TYR A 155 -9.83 -7.38 -14.02
N ASP A 156 -8.90 -8.27 -13.64
CA ASP A 156 -9.16 -9.69 -13.48
C ASP A 156 -10.26 -9.97 -12.44
N TYR A 157 -10.20 -9.24 -11.33
CA TYR A 157 -11.17 -9.38 -10.25
C TYR A 157 -12.57 -8.90 -10.66
N SER A 158 -12.61 -7.73 -11.31
CA SER A 158 -13.87 -7.17 -11.82
C SER A 158 -14.54 -8.10 -12.84
N LYS A 159 -13.76 -8.65 -13.76
CA LYS A 159 -14.27 -9.62 -14.76
C LYS A 159 -14.90 -10.83 -14.09
N ARG A 160 -14.26 -11.39 -13.06
CA ARG A 160 -14.79 -12.57 -12.32
C ARG A 160 -16.08 -12.28 -11.59
N ILE A 161 -16.24 -11.08 -11.02
CA ILE A 161 -17.46 -10.73 -10.27
C ILE A 161 -18.60 -10.33 -11.19
N LEU A 162 -18.30 -9.60 -12.26
CA LEU A 162 -19.34 -9.16 -13.22
C LEU A 162 -19.87 -10.29 -14.09
N SER A 163 -19.17 -11.45 -14.12
CA SER A 163 -19.63 -12.68 -14.80
C SER A 163 -20.46 -13.60 -13.90
N LEU A 164 -20.71 -13.22 -12.64
CA LEU A 164 -21.58 -13.90 -11.68
C LEU A 164 -23.00 -13.33 -11.71
#